data_3d93038399cedbb4d7aafbe90192d2c9
#
_entry.id   3d93038399cedbb4d7aafbe90192d2c9
#
_cell.length_a   1.000
_cell.length_b   1.000
_cell.length_c   1.000
_cell.angle_alpha   90.00
_cell.angle_beta   90.00
_cell.angle_gamma   90.00
#
_symmetry.space_group_name_H-M   'P 1'
#
loop_
_entity.id
_entity.type
_entity.pdbx_description
1 polymer ?
#
loop_
_entity_poly.entity_id
_entity_poly.type
_entity_poly.pdbx_seq_one_letter_code
_entity_poly.pdbx_strand_id
1 'polypeptide(L)'
;MARTQNIKFQMKSALNQMAYYGHCKHDDQVRTYQDRQQLKAQGVPREEYMRIDHTADKVFSYGTMKTYQAEISRYADWLSENGYKKCTMEQARDQMQNYLDYQHDRGLSTYSVHTTCAALCKVFQTKMQDYDIPERRLADITRSRGERQHDKYNEDRAGEALEANRTLGLRRSELQRLRVSNFEDRGNEIEMNTIGKGGKHNTTVFRDPEEIEKIRDMLDGKEPTDYVFDRELFKNDADFHQTRAEAFQSRYNRIVEDMENRPEARAEYQQIIRDTFAAKDKELRENLDHPYYCRGSHRQHLIEQGLPYAFDRTAVMMVSLESHFRSGVLVQNYLAK
;
A
#
# COMPACT_ATOMS: atom_id res chain seq x y z
N MET A 1 -35.90 -27.99 -18.09
CA MET A 1 -35.58 -27.17 -16.90
C MET A 1 -34.10 -26.87 -16.92
N ALA A 2 -33.69 -25.62 -17.00
CA ALA A 2 -32.28 -25.24 -16.92
C ALA A 2 -31.74 -25.65 -15.53
N ARG A 3 -30.63 -26.40 -15.52
CA ARG A 3 -29.96 -26.81 -14.27
C ARG A 3 -29.51 -25.52 -13.56
N THR A 4 -30.09 -25.23 -12.39
CA THR A 4 -29.67 -24.08 -11.57
C THR A 4 -28.19 -24.28 -11.24
N GLN A 5 -27.33 -23.44 -11.79
CA GLN A 5 -25.89 -23.52 -11.53
C GLN A 5 -25.65 -23.25 -10.04
N ASN A 6 -24.70 -23.96 -9.45
CA ASN A 6 -24.30 -23.78 -8.07
C ASN A 6 -23.92 -22.31 -7.80
N ILE A 7 -24.44 -21.72 -6.71
CA ILE A 7 -24.22 -20.31 -6.35
C ILE A 7 -22.73 -19.95 -6.29
N LYS A 8 -21.89 -20.85 -5.76
CA LYS A 8 -20.43 -20.70 -5.73
C LYS A 8 -19.83 -20.53 -7.12
N PHE A 9 -20.33 -21.30 -8.09
CA PHE A 9 -19.90 -21.19 -9.49
C PHE A 9 -20.34 -19.87 -10.10
N GLN A 10 -21.57 -19.44 -9.87
CA GLN A 10 -22.09 -18.17 -10.39
C GLN A 10 -21.29 -16.98 -9.87
N MET A 11 -21.05 -16.91 -8.55
CA MET A 11 -20.26 -15.84 -7.94
C MET A 11 -18.81 -15.82 -8.46
N LYS A 12 -18.15 -16.99 -8.56
CA LYS A 12 -16.80 -17.07 -9.12
C LYS A 12 -16.74 -16.68 -10.59
N SER A 13 -17.75 -17.07 -11.37
CA SER A 13 -17.84 -16.69 -12.78
C SER A 13 -18.00 -15.18 -12.93
N ALA A 14 -18.88 -14.55 -12.15
CA ALA A 14 -19.05 -13.11 -12.13
C ALA A 14 -17.73 -12.38 -11.78
N LEU A 15 -17.01 -12.87 -10.76
CA LEU A 15 -15.71 -12.29 -10.40
C LEU A 15 -14.66 -12.47 -11.50
N ASN A 16 -14.60 -13.64 -12.14
CA ASN A 16 -13.62 -13.93 -13.18
C ASN A 16 -13.81 -13.03 -14.43
N GLN A 17 -15.04 -12.64 -14.74
CA GLN A 17 -15.33 -11.68 -15.81
C GLN A 17 -14.72 -10.29 -15.56
N MET A 18 -14.39 -9.97 -14.31
CA MET A 18 -13.74 -8.71 -13.92
C MET A 18 -12.20 -8.77 -14.01
N ALA A 19 -11.62 -9.87 -14.47
CA ALA A 19 -10.17 -9.99 -14.62
C ALA A 19 -9.64 -8.95 -15.61
N TYR A 20 -8.72 -8.11 -15.15
CA TYR A 20 -8.13 -7.01 -15.92
C TYR A 20 -6.62 -6.96 -15.67
N TYR A 21 -5.95 -8.10 -15.86
CA TYR A 21 -4.53 -8.26 -15.60
C TYR A 21 -3.68 -7.56 -16.67
N GLY A 22 -2.48 -7.14 -16.30
CA GLY A 22 -1.57 -6.45 -17.20
C GLY A 22 -1.87 -4.97 -17.40
N HIS A 23 -2.97 -4.46 -16.87
CA HIS A 23 -3.34 -3.05 -16.93
C HIS A 23 -2.95 -2.30 -15.65
N CYS A 24 -2.66 -1.01 -15.79
CA CYS A 24 -2.29 -0.15 -14.68
C CYS A 24 -3.55 0.33 -13.93
N LYS A 25 -3.72 -0.10 -12.69
CA LYS A 25 -4.83 0.37 -11.85
C LYS A 25 -4.78 1.89 -11.61
N HIS A 26 -3.57 2.46 -11.56
CA HIS A 26 -3.38 3.89 -11.31
C HIS A 26 -3.98 4.74 -12.42
N ASP A 27 -3.87 4.33 -13.68
CA ASP A 27 -4.43 5.06 -14.82
C ASP A 27 -5.95 5.18 -14.74
N ASP A 28 -6.63 4.07 -14.39
CA ASP A 28 -8.08 4.09 -14.16
C ASP A 28 -8.48 4.94 -12.94
N GLN A 29 -7.63 5.00 -11.90
CA GLN A 29 -7.85 5.89 -10.75
C GLN A 29 -7.67 7.37 -11.13
N VAL A 30 -6.66 7.69 -11.94
CA VAL A 30 -6.44 9.05 -12.47
C VAL A 30 -7.62 9.46 -13.34
N ARG A 31 -8.04 8.60 -14.26
CA ARG A 31 -9.21 8.83 -15.09
C ARG A 31 -10.48 9.08 -14.26
N THR A 32 -10.73 8.23 -13.25
CA THR A 32 -11.84 8.42 -12.31
C THR A 32 -11.79 9.80 -11.65
N TYR A 33 -10.60 10.22 -11.20
CA TYR A 33 -10.43 11.53 -10.59
C TYR A 33 -10.69 12.67 -11.58
N GLN A 34 -10.16 12.59 -12.79
CA GLN A 34 -10.34 13.60 -13.84
C GLN A 34 -11.81 13.77 -14.22
N ASP A 35 -12.51 12.66 -14.48
CA ASP A 35 -13.94 12.69 -14.84
C ASP A 35 -14.79 13.28 -13.71
N ARG A 36 -14.49 12.93 -12.45
CA ARG A 36 -15.16 13.53 -11.28
C ARG A 36 -14.92 15.04 -11.17
N GLN A 37 -13.69 15.52 -11.43
CA GLN A 37 -13.38 16.95 -11.40
C GLN A 37 -14.09 17.69 -12.52
N GLN A 38 -14.11 17.13 -13.72
CA GLN A 38 -14.83 17.71 -14.86
C GLN A 38 -16.34 17.86 -14.58
N LEU A 39 -16.98 16.80 -14.08
CA LEU A 39 -18.41 16.87 -13.76
C LEU A 39 -18.72 17.81 -12.59
N LYS A 40 -17.84 17.86 -11.60
CA LYS A 40 -17.94 18.84 -10.51
C LYS A 40 -17.86 20.28 -11.05
N ALA A 41 -16.96 20.56 -11.99
CA ALA A 41 -16.83 21.87 -12.62
C ALA A 41 -18.06 22.25 -13.47
N GLN A 42 -18.76 21.24 -14.01
CA GLN A 42 -20.03 21.40 -14.74
C GLN A 42 -21.25 21.56 -13.82
N GLY A 43 -21.07 21.57 -12.49
CA GLY A 43 -22.16 21.72 -11.52
C GLY A 43 -22.98 20.45 -11.29
N VAL A 44 -22.52 19.28 -11.73
CA VAL A 44 -23.21 17.99 -11.51
C VAL A 44 -23.24 17.69 -10.00
N PRO A 45 -24.39 17.22 -9.45
CA PRO A 45 -24.52 16.87 -8.04
C PRO A 45 -23.48 15.85 -7.58
N ARG A 46 -23.00 16.01 -6.33
CA ARG A 46 -21.96 15.15 -5.75
C ARG A 46 -22.31 13.65 -5.84
N GLU A 47 -23.56 13.32 -5.59
CA GLU A 47 -24.05 11.93 -5.61
C GLU A 47 -23.91 11.28 -6.98
N GLU A 48 -24.01 12.04 -8.05
CA GLU A 48 -23.89 11.53 -9.42
C GLU A 48 -22.42 11.35 -9.81
N TYR A 49 -21.56 12.38 -9.65
CA TYR A 49 -20.16 12.23 -10.07
C TYR A 49 -19.38 11.26 -9.19
N MET A 50 -19.77 11.05 -7.92
CA MET A 50 -19.15 10.06 -7.05
C MET A 50 -19.46 8.61 -7.42
N ARG A 51 -20.45 8.38 -8.31
CA ARG A 51 -20.75 7.05 -8.86
C ARG A 51 -19.71 6.58 -9.87
N ILE A 52 -19.00 7.50 -10.51
CA ILE A 52 -17.95 7.16 -11.47
C ILE A 52 -16.78 6.52 -10.74
N ASP A 53 -16.48 5.28 -11.11
CA ASP A 53 -15.29 4.54 -10.62
C ASP A 53 -14.88 3.52 -11.70
N HIS A 54 -13.88 3.88 -12.49
CA HIS A 54 -13.35 3.03 -13.57
C HIS A 54 -12.62 1.77 -13.05
N THR A 55 -12.52 1.62 -11.75
CA THR A 55 -11.93 0.42 -11.12
C THR A 55 -12.98 -0.52 -10.53
N ALA A 56 -14.26 -0.10 -10.50
CA ALA A 56 -15.32 -0.81 -9.76
C ALA A 56 -15.58 -2.23 -10.28
N ASP A 57 -15.53 -2.42 -11.60
CA ASP A 57 -15.78 -3.68 -12.32
C ASP A 57 -14.51 -4.45 -12.70
N LYS A 58 -13.33 -4.11 -12.13
CA LYS A 58 -12.04 -4.65 -12.52
C LYS A 58 -11.26 -5.25 -11.36
N VAL A 59 -10.54 -6.34 -11.64
CA VAL A 59 -9.57 -6.97 -10.72
C VAL A 59 -8.21 -7.01 -11.41
N PHE A 60 -7.27 -6.19 -10.96
CA PHE A 60 -6.00 -5.90 -11.63
C PHE A 60 -4.87 -6.87 -11.28
N SER A 61 -5.01 -7.71 -10.26
CA SER A 61 -3.92 -8.60 -9.85
C SER A 61 -4.41 -10.02 -9.55
N TYR A 62 -3.57 -10.99 -9.88
CA TYR A 62 -3.79 -12.41 -9.54
C TYR A 62 -3.93 -12.63 -8.02
N GLY A 63 -3.14 -11.90 -7.21
CA GLY A 63 -3.23 -11.98 -5.75
C GLY A 63 -4.59 -11.55 -5.22
N THR A 64 -5.14 -10.42 -5.71
CA THR A 64 -6.48 -9.95 -5.35
C THR A 64 -7.54 -10.95 -5.81
N MET A 65 -7.44 -11.45 -7.04
CA MET A 65 -8.36 -12.45 -7.57
C MET A 65 -8.39 -13.70 -6.69
N LYS A 66 -7.22 -14.25 -6.35
CA LYS A 66 -7.10 -15.44 -5.49
C LYS A 66 -7.72 -15.20 -4.12
N THR A 67 -7.46 -14.03 -3.50
CA THR A 67 -8.06 -13.66 -2.22
C THR A 67 -9.58 -13.60 -2.31
N TYR A 68 -10.11 -12.89 -3.30
CA TYR A 68 -11.54 -12.74 -3.49
C TYR A 68 -12.24 -14.07 -3.79
N GLN A 69 -11.64 -14.92 -4.62
CA GLN A 69 -12.17 -16.28 -4.87
C GLN A 69 -12.21 -17.13 -3.60
N ALA A 70 -11.25 -16.97 -2.69
CA ALA A 70 -11.26 -17.66 -1.41
C ALA A 70 -12.40 -17.15 -0.51
N GLU A 71 -12.60 -15.82 -0.42
CA GLU A 71 -13.70 -15.24 0.37
C GLU A 71 -15.07 -15.66 -0.19
N ILE A 72 -15.24 -15.62 -1.51
CA ILE A 72 -16.47 -16.09 -2.19
C ILE A 72 -16.73 -17.58 -1.87
N SER A 73 -15.68 -18.40 -1.82
CA SER A 73 -15.83 -19.81 -1.50
C SER A 73 -16.33 -20.01 -0.08
N ARG A 74 -15.74 -19.31 0.90
CA ARG A 74 -16.17 -19.34 2.31
C ARG A 74 -17.63 -18.87 2.47
N TYR A 75 -17.99 -17.82 1.76
CA TYR A 75 -19.36 -17.31 1.78
C TYR A 75 -20.36 -18.34 1.20
N ALA A 76 -20.03 -18.95 0.08
CA ALA A 76 -20.89 -19.98 -0.52
C ALA A 76 -21.05 -21.22 0.36
N ASP A 77 -19.99 -21.60 1.07
CA ASP A 77 -20.01 -22.71 2.00
C ASP A 77 -20.93 -22.36 3.21
N TRP A 78 -20.80 -21.15 3.77
CA TRP A 78 -21.69 -20.64 4.82
C TRP A 78 -23.15 -20.56 4.37
N LEU A 79 -23.44 -20.09 3.17
CA LEU A 79 -24.79 -20.10 2.60
C LEU A 79 -25.38 -21.50 2.55
N SER A 80 -24.58 -22.48 2.15
CA SER A 80 -25.00 -23.89 2.09
C SER A 80 -25.33 -24.46 3.47
N GLU A 81 -24.52 -24.11 4.48
CA GLU A 81 -24.69 -24.53 5.88
C GLU A 81 -25.93 -23.89 6.53
N ASN A 82 -26.31 -22.68 6.09
CA ASN A 82 -27.45 -21.94 6.61
C ASN A 82 -28.74 -22.09 5.78
N GLY A 83 -28.85 -23.14 4.97
CA GLY A 83 -30.06 -23.47 4.23
C GLY A 83 -30.22 -22.83 2.86
N TYR A 84 -29.25 -22.01 2.41
CA TYR A 84 -29.26 -21.30 1.12
C TYR A 84 -28.52 -22.04 0.00
N LYS A 85 -28.41 -23.36 0.06
CA LYS A 85 -27.65 -24.18 -0.92
C LYS A 85 -28.07 -23.98 -2.37
N LYS A 86 -29.35 -23.67 -2.60
CA LYS A 86 -29.95 -23.47 -3.93
C LYS A 86 -30.47 -22.03 -4.14
N CYS A 87 -29.89 -21.05 -3.44
CA CYS A 87 -30.31 -19.65 -3.55
C CYS A 87 -29.92 -19.03 -4.91
N THR A 88 -30.66 -17.98 -5.28
CA THR A 88 -30.30 -17.10 -6.40
C THR A 88 -29.19 -16.14 -6.01
N MET A 89 -28.60 -15.44 -6.99
CA MET A 89 -27.61 -14.37 -6.72
C MET A 89 -28.20 -13.24 -5.87
N GLU A 90 -29.49 -12.92 -6.08
CA GLU A 90 -30.19 -11.90 -5.29
C GLU A 90 -30.37 -12.35 -3.83
N GLN A 91 -30.84 -13.56 -3.61
CA GLN A 91 -30.97 -14.14 -2.27
C GLN A 91 -29.59 -14.24 -1.56
N ALA A 92 -28.54 -14.58 -2.30
CA ALA A 92 -27.19 -14.57 -1.76
C ALA A 92 -26.74 -13.14 -1.38
N ARG A 93 -27.03 -12.13 -2.21
CA ARG A 93 -26.72 -10.73 -1.89
C ARG A 93 -27.42 -10.30 -0.59
N ASP A 94 -28.69 -10.65 -0.42
CA ASP A 94 -29.48 -10.27 0.75
C ASP A 94 -28.98 -10.89 2.06
N GLN A 95 -28.19 -11.98 1.99
CA GLN A 95 -27.54 -12.60 3.15
C GLN A 95 -26.16 -12.03 3.47
N MET A 96 -25.64 -11.05 2.72
CA MET A 96 -24.28 -10.52 2.94
C MET A 96 -24.10 -9.95 4.34
N GLN A 97 -25.04 -9.14 4.85
CA GLN A 97 -24.92 -8.54 6.17
C GLN A 97 -24.83 -9.63 7.26
N ASN A 98 -25.72 -10.62 7.19
CA ASN A 98 -25.73 -11.74 8.16
C ASN A 98 -24.39 -12.50 8.17
N TYR A 99 -23.73 -12.64 7.02
CA TYR A 99 -22.42 -13.27 6.94
C TYR A 99 -21.30 -12.39 7.50
N LEU A 100 -21.35 -11.09 7.27
CA LEU A 100 -20.37 -10.15 7.81
C LEU A 100 -20.46 -10.07 9.32
N ASP A 101 -21.67 -10.04 9.87
CA ASP A 101 -21.94 -10.11 11.31
C ASP A 101 -21.43 -11.44 11.90
N TYR A 102 -21.73 -12.57 11.28
CA TYR A 102 -21.21 -13.88 11.66
C TYR A 102 -19.67 -13.93 11.70
N GLN A 103 -19.01 -13.31 10.72
CA GLN A 103 -17.55 -13.24 10.72
C GLN A 103 -17.00 -12.39 11.89
N HIS A 104 -17.65 -11.28 12.18
CA HIS A 104 -17.30 -10.42 13.29
C HIS A 104 -17.48 -11.12 14.63
N ASP A 105 -18.62 -11.77 14.83
CA ASP A 105 -18.96 -12.52 16.06
C ASP A 105 -18.00 -13.69 16.32
N ARG A 106 -17.43 -14.28 15.27
CA ARG A 106 -16.35 -15.28 15.37
C ARG A 106 -14.99 -14.69 15.73
N GLY A 107 -14.89 -13.40 15.94
CA GLY A 107 -13.64 -12.73 16.31
C GLY A 107 -12.67 -12.52 15.12
N LEU A 108 -13.13 -12.54 13.87
CA LEU A 108 -12.27 -12.15 12.76
C LEU A 108 -11.91 -10.68 12.88
N SER A 109 -10.65 -10.37 12.55
CA SER A 109 -10.22 -8.97 12.56
C SER A 109 -11.06 -8.11 11.61
N THR A 110 -11.32 -6.87 11.99
CA THR A 110 -12.01 -5.88 11.17
C THR A 110 -11.44 -5.80 9.75
N TYR A 111 -10.12 -5.92 9.62
CA TYR A 111 -9.45 -5.94 8.30
C TYR A 111 -9.84 -7.14 7.44
N SER A 112 -10.06 -8.31 8.06
CA SER A 112 -10.53 -9.51 7.35
C SER A 112 -11.98 -9.34 6.92
N VAL A 113 -12.87 -8.86 7.80
CA VAL A 113 -14.27 -8.57 7.48
C VAL A 113 -14.37 -7.57 6.31
N HIS A 114 -13.57 -6.50 6.33
CA HIS A 114 -13.51 -5.56 5.20
C HIS A 114 -13.03 -6.20 3.89
N THR A 115 -12.09 -7.15 3.96
CA THR A 115 -11.63 -7.86 2.76
C THR A 115 -12.73 -8.73 2.18
N THR A 116 -13.47 -9.44 3.03
CA THR A 116 -14.65 -10.21 2.64
C THR A 116 -15.72 -9.32 2.02
N CYS A 117 -16.09 -8.23 2.71
CA CYS A 117 -17.07 -7.27 2.21
C CYS A 117 -16.66 -6.73 0.82
N ALA A 118 -15.38 -6.35 0.65
CA ALA A 118 -14.88 -5.88 -0.64
C ALA A 118 -14.97 -6.93 -1.76
N ALA A 119 -14.73 -8.22 -1.44
CA ALA A 119 -14.85 -9.32 -2.39
C ALA A 119 -16.31 -9.52 -2.83
N LEU A 120 -17.23 -9.53 -1.87
CA LEU A 120 -18.65 -9.72 -2.12
C LEU A 120 -19.29 -8.52 -2.85
N CYS A 121 -18.93 -7.29 -2.45
CA CYS A 121 -19.34 -6.06 -3.15
C CYS A 121 -18.95 -6.07 -4.63
N LYS A 122 -17.76 -6.61 -4.97
CA LYS A 122 -17.39 -6.79 -6.38
C LYS A 122 -18.36 -7.71 -7.11
N VAL A 123 -18.68 -8.86 -6.54
CA VAL A 123 -19.57 -9.86 -7.17
C VAL A 123 -21.00 -9.36 -7.33
N PHE A 124 -21.54 -8.69 -6.31
CA PHE A 124 -22.91 -8.21 -6.29
C PHE A 124 -23.08 -6.76 -6.77
N GLN A 125 -21.96 -6.10 -7.15
CA GLN A 125 -21.93 -4.72 -7.62
C GLN A 125 -22.58 -3.72 -6.65
N THR A 126 -22.37 -3.96 -5.35
CA THR A 126 -22.75 -3.09 -4.25
C THR A 126 -21.58 -2.29 -3.72
N LYS A 127 -21.79 -1.40 -2.79
CA LYS A 127 -20.73 -0.59 -2.15
C LYS A 127 -20.56 -1.03 -0.71
N MET A 128 -19.33 -0.95 -0.20
CA MET A 128 -19.04 -1.29 1.20
C MET A 128 -19.81 -0.42 2.20
N GLN A 129 -20.16 0.80 1.83
CA GLN A 129 -20.97 1.72 2.64
C GLN A 129 -22.44 1.31 2.77
N ASP A 130 -22.89 0.34 1.98
CA ASP A 130 -24.24 -0.19 2.04
C ASP A 130 -24.39 -1.24 3.16
N TYR A 131 -23.30 -1.58 3.84
CA TYR A 131 -23.21 -2.61 4.89
C TYR A 131 -22.67 -2.03 6.19
N ASP A 132 -23.20 -2.51 7.31
CA ASP A 132 -22.68 -2.21 8.64
C ASP A 132 -21.48 -3.11 8.93
N ILE A 133 -20.29 -2.53 8.86
CA ILE A 133 -19.03 -3.22 9.13
C ILE A 133 -18.20 -2.41 10.12
N PRO A 134 -17.50 -3.06 11.08
CA PRO A 134 -16.71 -2.38 12.08
C PRO A 134 -15.69 -1.40 11.48
N GLU A 135 -15.51 -0.24 12.10
CA GLU A 135 -14.53 0.74 11.67
C GLU A 135 -13.10 0.18 11.81
N ARG A 136 -12.26 0.39 10.79
CA ARG A 136 -10.84 0.02 10.87
C ARG A 136 -10.10 0.98 11.78
N ARG A 137 -9.59 0.47 12.88
CA ARG A 137 -8.70 1.21 13.79
C ARG A 137 -7.31 0.61 13.74
N LEU A 138 -6.27 1.45 13.78
CA LEU A 138 -4.89 0.97 13.80
C LEU A 138 -4.57 0.16 15.06
N ALA A 139 -5.20 0.50 16.18
CA ALA A 139 -5.12 -0.24 17.43
C ALA A 139 -5.59 -1.70 17.31
N ASP A 140 -6.54 -1.98 16.41
CA ASP A 140 -7.12 -3.32 16.20
C ASP A 140 -6.28 -4.18 15.23
N ILE A 141 -5.17 -3.66 14.73
CA ILE A 141 -4.25 -4.44 13.90
C ILE A 141 -3.47 -5.39 14.80
N THR A 142 -4.06 -6.54 15.08
CA THR A 142 -3.30 -7.66 15.60
C THR A 142 -2.34 -8.16 14.52
N ARG A 143 -1.15 -7.64 14.53
CA ARG A 143 -0.03 -8.20 13.75
C ARG A 143 0.47 -9.46 14.48
N SER A 144 -0.42 -10.43 14.69
CA SER A 144 -0.02 -11.76 15.13
C SER A 144 0.75 -12.43 14.00
N ARG A 145 1.95 -11.97 13.80
CA ARG A 145 2.99 -12.78 13.20
C ARG A 145 3.38 -13.74 14.32
N GLY A 146 2.60 -14.84 14.47
CA GLY A 146 3.01 -15.94 15.33
C GLY A 146 4.46 -16.28 15.03
N GLU A 147 5.14 -16.94 15.95
CA GLU A 147 6.48 -17.47 15.68
C GLU A 147 6.46 -18.13 14.31
N ARG A 148 7.13 -17.48 13.34
CA ARG A 148 7.23 -18.02 12.00
C ARG A 148 8.03 -19.31 12.13
N GLN A 149 7.44 -20.42 11.74
CA GLN A 149 8.20 -21.66 11.57
C GLN A 149 9.31 -21.39 10.55
N HIS A 150 10.54 -21.40 11.04
CA HIS A 150 11.73 -20.94 10.32
C HIS A 150 12.22 -21.86 9.19
N ASP A 151 11.55 -22.95 8.89
CA ASP A 151 12.00 -23.97 7.91
C ASP A 151 12.18 -23.43 6.48
N LYS A 152 11.60 -22.26 6.15
CA LYS A 152 11.72 -21.59 4.84
C LYS A 152 12.53 -20.30 4.89
N TYR A 153 12.93 -19.85 6.06
CA TYR A 153 13.70 -18.64 6.23
C TYR A 153 15.19 -18.98 6.19
N ASN A 154 15.88 -18.47 5.19
CA ASN A 154 17.33 -18.55 5.13
C ASN A 154 17.89 -17.12 5.06
N GLU A 155 18.35 -16.64 6.20
CA GLU A 155 18.92 -15.30 6.35
C GLU A 155 20.18 -15.15 5.50
N ASP A 156 21.00 -16.18 5.40
CA ASP A 156 22.22 -16.18 4.59
C ASP A 156 21.91 -15.96 3.10
N ARG A 157 20.80 -16.52 2.61
CA ARG A 157 20.38 -16.31 1.21
C ARG A 157 19.77 -14.96 0.96
N ALA A 158 19.08 -14.38 1.95
CA ALA A 158 18.40 -13.10 1.83
C ALA A 158 19.29 -11.93 2.31
N GLY A 159 20.38 -12.19 3.00
CA GLY A 159 21.19 -11.21 3.71
C GLY A 159 21.60 -10.02 2.85
N GLU A 160 22.14 -10.27 1.67
CA GLU A 160 22.52 -9.23 0.73
C GLU A 160 21.33 -8.33 0.34
N ALA A 161 20.20 -8.92 -0.06
CA ALA A 161 19.03 -8.16 -0.46
C ALA A 161 18.34 -7.45 0.73
N LEU A 162 18.41 -8.00 1.94
CA LEU A 162 17.88 -7.38 3.15
C LEU A 162 18.77 -6.19 3.56
N GLU A 163 20.09 -6.34 3.53
CA GLU A 163 21.03 -5.25 3.82
C GLU A 163 20.85 -4.10 2.82
N ALA A 164 20.87 -4.41 1.53
CA ALA A 164 20.61 -3.41 0.50
C ALA A 164 19.25 -2.71 0.69
N ASN A 165 18.24 -3.42 1.18
CA ASN A 165 16.91 -2.83 1.37
C ASN A 165 16.83 -1.84 2.55
N ARG A 166 17.77 -1.88 3.49
CA ARG A 166 17.93 -0.85 4.52
C ARG A 166 18.34 0.51 3.92
N THR A 167 18.97 0.46 2.74
CA THR A 167 19.26 1.66 1.93
C THR A 167 18.13 1.95 0.94
N LEU A 168 17.68 0.98 0.15
CA LEU A 168 16.75 1.19 -0.95
C LEU A 168 15.30 1.43 -0.50
N GLY A 169 14.86 0.85 0.59
CA GLY A 169 13.52 1.01 1.14
C GLY A 169 12.41 0.48 0.23
N LEU A 170 12.64 -0.58 -0.55
CA LEU A 170 11.71 -1.13 -1.52
C LEU A 170 10.86 -2.28 -0.95
N ARG A 171 9.74 -2.58 -1.63
CA ARG A 171 9.00 -3.81 -1.37
C ARG A 171 9.70 -5.00 -2.03
N ARG A 172 9.51 -6.20 -1.48
CA ARG A 172 10.04 -7.44 -2.06
C ARG A 172 9.83 -7.52 -3.59
N SER A 173 8.62 -7.25 -4.07
CA SER A 173 8.32 -7.33 -5.50
C SER A 173 8.95 -6.21 -6.34
N GLU A 174 9.34 -5.11 -5.74
CA GLU A 174 10.08 -4.02 -6.38
C GLU A 174 11.55 -4.41 -6.48
N LEU A 175 12.15 -4.93 -5.40
CA LEU A 175 13.52 -5.47 -5.39
C LEU A 175 13.72 -6.59 -6.41
N GLN A 176 12.79 -7.56 -6.48
CA GLN A 176 12.84 -8.66 -7.45
C GLN A 176 12.92 -8.24 -8.91
N ARG A 177 12.48 -7.03 -9.22
CA ARG A 177 12.41 -6.49 -10.58
C ARG A 177 13.41 -5.38 -10.83
N LEU A 178 14.17 -5.01 -9.78
CA LEU A 178 15.12 -3.91 -9.84
C LEU A 178 16.27 -4.25 -10.79
N ARG A 179 16.52 -3.35 -11.73
CA ARG A 179 17.63 -3.44 -12.70
C ARG A 179 18.58 -2.29 -12.52
N VAL A 180 19.80 -2.44 -13.00
CA VAL A 180 20.79 -1.37 -13.02
C VAL A 180 20.25 -0.14 -13.76
N SER A 181 19.55 -0.33 -14.88
CA SER A 181 18.89 0.74 -15.64
C SER A 181 17.80 1.53 -14.89
N ASN A 182 17.41 1.08 -13.72
CA ASN A 182 16.51 1.86 -12.86
C ASN A 182 17.21 3.01 -12.13
N PHE A 183 18.54 3.04 -12.12
CA PHE A 183 19.34 4.04 -11.45
C PHE A 183 19.98 5.01 -12.45
N GLU A 184 19.97 6.28 -12.07
CA GLU A 184 20.68 7.37 -12.77
C GLU A 184 21.60 8.04 -11.76
N ASP A 185 22.93 7.85 -11.91
CA ASP A 185 23.95 8.50 -11.09
C ASP A 185 24.25 9.88 -11.66
N ARG A 186 24.00 10.94 -10.88
CA ARG A 186 24.25 12.34 -11.21
C ARG A 186 25.44 12.93 -10.44
N GLY A 187 26.25 12.08 -9.85
CA GLY A 187 27.44 12.44 -9.06
C GLY A 187 27.14 12.71 -7.60
N ASN A 188 26.45 13.77 -7.27
CA ASN A 188 26.06 14.15 -5.91
C ASN A 188 24.69 13.62 -5.47
N GLU A 189 23.96 12.99 -6.37
CA GLU A 189 22.71 12.29 -6.08
C GLU A 189 22.53 11.10 -7.02
N ILE A 190 21.81 10.08 -6.55
CA ILE A 190 21.35 8.96 -7.39
C ILE A 190 19.85 8.96 -7.40
N GLU A 191 19.28 8.94 -8.61
CA GLU A 191 17.84 8.77 -8.82
C GLU A 191 17.51 7.30 -9.13
N MET A 192 16.56 6.72 -8.40
CA MET A 192 16.07 5.37 -8.63
C MET A 192 14.62 5.40 -9.08
N ASN A 193 14.34 4.91 -10.27
CA ASN A 193 13.01 4.84 -10.86
C ASN A 193 12.44 3.44 -10.78
N THR A 194 11.30 3.27 -10.11
CA THR A 194 10.66 1.97 -9.91
C THR A 194 9.17 2.00 -10.24
N ILE A 195 8.62 0.81 -10.53
CA ILE A 195 7.18 0.63 -10.72
C ILE A 195 6.61 -0.05 -9.46
N GLY A 196 5.84 0.71 -8.71
CA GLY A 196 5.22 0.26 -7.47
C GLY A 196 3.92 -0.51 -7.65
N LYS A 197 3.26 -0.78 -6.52
CA LYS A 197 1.97 -1.46 -6.50
C LYS A 197 0.92 -0.70 -7.32
N GLY A 198 0.24 -1.42 -8.20
CA GLY A 198 -0.81 -0.86 -9.06
C GLY A 198 -0.28 -0.15 -10.31
N GLY A 199 1.00 -0.34 -10.67
CA GLY A 199 1.61 0.26 -11.87
C GLY A 199 2.08 1.70 -11.68
N LYS A 200 2.07 2.22 -10.44
CA LYS A 200 2.49 3.60 -10.19
C LYS A 200 4.00 3.74 -10.36
N HIS A 201 4.42 4.69 -11.19
CA HIS A 201 5.82 5.10 -11.30
C HIS A 201 6.25 5.88 -10.07
N ASN A 202 7.40 5.53 -9.56
CA ASN A 202 7.97 6.10 -8.35
C ASN A 202 9.43 6.46 -8.62
N THR A 203 9.84 7.64 -8.15
CA THR A 203 11.22 8.10 -8.16
C THR A 203 11.67 8.29 -6.72
N THR A 204 12.79 7.69 -6.35
CA THR A 204 13.47 7.91 -5.07
C THR A 204 14.80 8.58 -5.35
N VAL A 205 15.14 9.62 -4.59
CA VAL A 205 16.40 10.35 -4.75
C VAL A 205 17.24 10.13 -3.49
N PHE A 206 18.46 9.67 -3.69
CA PHE A 206 19.45 9.46 -2.64
C PHE A 206 20.46 10.61 -2.70
N ARG A 207 20.65 11.33 -1.60
CA ARG A 207 21.58 12.47 -1.49
C ARG A 207 22.64 12.27 -0.41
N ASP A 208 22.44 11.29 0.42
CA ASP A 208 23.41 10.95 1.45
C ASP A 208 24.64 10.27 0.84
N PRO A 209 25.87 10.74 1.11
CA PRO A 209 27.09 10.18 0.53
C PRO A 209 27.28 8.69 0.82
N GLU A 210 26.93 8.22 2.04
CA GLU A 210 27.07 6.81 2.40
C GLU A 210 26.04 5.93 1.65
N GLU A 211 24.80 6.42 1.46
CA GLU A 211 23.79 5.72 0.66
C GLU A 211 24.22 5.66 -0.81
N ILE A 212 24.79 6.76 -1.35
CA ILE A 212 25.27 6.83 -2.72
C ILE A 212 26.40 5.82 -2.94
N GLU A 213 27.38 5.75 -2.05
CA GLU A 213 28.50 4.81 -2.13
C GLU A 213 27.99 3.35 -2.09
N LYS A 214 27.13 3.02 -1.14
CA LYS A 214 26.51 1.68 -1.06
C LYS A 214 25.75 1.29 -2.33
N ILE A 215 25.09 2.25 -2.97
CA ILE A 215 24.37 1.99 -4.22
C ILE A 215 25.38 1.76 -5.35
N ARG A 216 26.45 2.55 -5.45
CA ARG A 216 27.51 2.37 -6.44
C ARG A 216 28.16 0.99 -6.32
N ASP A 217 28.52 0.59 -5.11
CA ASP A 217 29.10 -0.74 -4.84
C ASP A 217 28.14 -1.86 -5.26
N MET A 218 26.85 -1.69 -5.00
CA MET A 218 25.80 -2.67 -5.38
C MET A 218 25.64 -2.80 -6.90
N LEU A 219 25.93 -1.75 -7.65
CA LEU A 219 25.78 -1.72 -9.11
C LEU A 219 27.10 -2.04 -9.84
N ASP A 220 28.22 -2.02 -9.14
CA ASP A 220 29.53 -2.21 -9.77
C ASP A 220 29.62 -3.56 -10.49
N GLY A 221 30.27 -3.54 -11.65
CA GLY A 221 30.46 -4.72 -12.50
C GLY A 221 29.20 -5.29 -13.17
N LYS A 222 28.05 -4.59 -13.08
CA LYS A 222 26.78 -5.03 -13.71
C LYS A 222 26.43 -4.19 -14.92
N GLU A 223 25.81 -4.84 -15.91
CA GLU A 223 25.31 -4.17 -17.11
C GLU A 223 23.92 -3.54 -16.88
N PRO A 224 23.54 -2.49 -17.63
CA PRO A 224 22.25 -1.81 -17.44
C PRO A 224 21.01 -2.71 -17.46
N THR A 225 21.06 -3.82 -18.20
CA THR A 225 19.96 -4.78 -18.31
C THR A 225 19.93 -5.82 -17.22
N ASP A 226 20.96 -5.90 -16.41
CA ASP A 226 21.05 -6.90 -15.35
C ASP A 226 20.07 -6.60 -14.21
N TYR A 227 19.61 -7.65 -13.55
CA TYR A 227 18.96 -7.53 -12.27
C TYR A 227 20.00 -7.20 -11.19
N VAL A 228 19.66 -6.25 -10.30
CA VAL A 228 20.55 -5.90 -9.19
C VAL A 228 20.75 -7.10 -8.25
N PHE A 229 19.70 -7.90 -8.06
CA PHE A 229 19.71 -9.06 -7.18
C PHE A 229 19.32 -10.35 -7.93
N ASP A 230 19.93 -11.47 -7.55
CA ASP A 230 19.49 -12.77 -7.98
C ASP A 230 18.06 -13.06 -7.45
N ARG A 231 17.19 -13.58 -8.30
CA ARG A 231 15.81 -13.93 -7.95
C ARG A 231 15.72 -15.05 -6.91
N GLU A 232 16.74 -15.90 -6.81
CA GLU A 232 16.80 -16.96 -5.81
C GLU A 232 16.80 -16.41 -4.38
N LEU A 233 17.39 -15.19 -4.14
CA LEU A 233 17.40 -14.51 -2.85
C LEU A 233 16.00 -14.25 -2.29
N PHE A 234 14.99 -14.23 -3.15
CA PHE A 234 13.60 -13.94 -2.77
C PHE A 234 12.73 -15.18 -2.60
N LYS A 235 13.28 -16.38 -2.79
CA LYS A 235 12.55 -17.66 -2.57
C LYS A 235 12.57 -18.07 -1.10
N ASN A 236 12.22 -17.13 -0.21
CA ASN A 236 12.17 -17.33 1.23
C ASN A 236 11.13 -16.40 1.88
N ASP A 237 10.90 -16.54 3.17
CA ASP A 237 9.94 -15.75 3.96
C ASP A 237 10.57 -14.52 4.65
N ALA A 238 11.75 -14.06 4.22
CA ALA A 238 12.46 -12.91 4.80
C ALA A 238 11.58 -11.65 4.86
N ASP A 239 11.69 -10.89 5.96
CA ASP A 239 10.86 -9.72 6.21
C ASP A 239 11.40 -8.43 5.57
N PHE A 240 11.24 -8.33 4.26
CA PHE A 240 11.57 -7.10 3.52
C PHE A 240 10.72 -5.88 3.93
N HIS A 241 9.63 -6.08 4.66
CA HIS A 241 8.84 -4.97 5.14
C HIS A 241 9.47 -4.32 6.37
N GLN A 242 10.15 -5.12 7.20
CA GLN A 242 10.90 -4.61 8.33
C GLN A 242 12.09 -3.77 7.85
N THR A 243 12.96 -4.29 6.97
CA THR A 243 14.11 -3.54 6.44
C THR A 243 13.69 -2.26 5.72
N ARG A 244 12.54 -2.27 5.05
CA ARG A 244 11.95 -1.06 4.49
C ARG A 244 11.53 -0.05 5.56
N ALA A 245 11.01 -0.49 6.70
CA ALA A 245 10.68 0.41 7.81
C ALA A 245 11.96 1.01 8.42
N GLU A 246 12.98 0.19 8.59
CA GLU A 246 14.30 0.62 9.07
C GLU A 246 14.92 1.69 8.15
N ALA A 247 14.83 1.51 6.83
CA ALA A 247 15.29 2.50 5.86
C ALA A 247 14.65 3.88 6.05
N PHE A 248 13.32 3.94 6.22
CA PHE A 248 12.64 5.22 6.39
C PHE A 248 12.83 5.84 7.77
N GLN A 249 12.94 5.02 8.81
CA GLN A 249 13.28 5.49 10.15
C GLN A 249 14.71 6.07 10.18
N SER A 250 15.67 5.37 9.58
CA SER A 250 17.06 5.85 9.48
C SER A 250 17.14 7.20 8.76
N ARG A 251 16.48 7.34 7.60
CA ARG A 251 16.43 8.63 6.87
C ARG A 251 15.79 9.74 7.69
N TYR A 252 14.67 9.45 8.34
CA TYR A 252 14.00 10.43 9.18
C TYR A 252 14.91 10.91 10.31
N ASN A 253 15.52 9.98 11.04
CA ASN A 253 16.41 10.29 12.16
C ASN A 253 17.63 11.09 11.71
N ARG A 254 18.26 10.71 10.58
CA ARG A 254 19.40 11.43 10.01
C ARG A 254 19.05 12.87 9.64
N ILE A 255 17.89 13.11 9.02
CA ILE A 255 17.44 14.46 8.68
C ILE A 255 17.20 15.29 9.94
N VAL A 256 16.59 14.70 10.97
CA VAL A 256 16.38 15.37 12.27
C VAL A 256 17.73 15.72 12.92
N GLU A 257 18.64 14.77 12.99
CA GLU A 257 19.99 14.96 13.55
C GLU A 257 20.80 16.02 12.77
N ASP A 258 20.72 16.03 11.45
CA ASP A 258 21.36 17.04 10.64
C ASP A 258 20.80 18.45 10.91
N MET A 259 19.48 18.59 11.08
CA MET A 259 18.86 19.86 11.46
C MET A 259 19.17 20.30 12.89
N GLU A 260 19.50 19.38 13.77
CA GLU A 260 19.96 19.67 15.13
C GLU A 260 21.42 20.12 15.15
N ASN A 261 22.26 19.54 14.30
CA ASN A 261 23.70 19.81 14.27
C ASN A 261 24.09 20.98 13.36
N ARG A 262 23.28 21.27 12.32
CA ARG A 262 23.50 22.37 11.37
C ARG A 262 22.28 23.31 11.34
N PRO A 263 22.39 24.52 11.86
CA PRO A 263 21.26 25.46 11.92
C PRO A 263 20.65 25.80 10.55
N GLU A 264 21.45 25.81 9.48
CA GLU A 264 21.04 26.08 8.10
C GLU A 264 20.31 24.90 7.43
N ALA A 265 20.54 23.66 7.88
CA ALA A 265 20.01 22.46 7.25
C ALA A 265 18.47 22.47 7.13
N ARG A 266 17.78 23.00 8.16
CA ARG A 266 16.31 23.13 8.12
C ARG A 266 15.83 24.00 6.95
N ALA A 267 16.49 25.13 6.72
CA ALA A 267 16.13 26.02 5.61
C ALA A 267 16.45 25.39 4.26
N GLU A 268 17.58 24.65 4.15
CA GLU A 268 17.96 23.91 2.97
C GLU A 268 16.90 22.81 2.63
N TYR A 269 16.51 21.98 3.58
CA TYR A 269 15.48 20.96 3.38
C TYR A 269 14.12 21.56 3.03
N GLN A 270 13.74 22.65 3.70
CA GLN A 270 12.50 23.36 3.37
C GLN A 270 12.52 23.94 1.95
N GLN A 271 13.68 24.43 1.49
CA GLN A 271 13.82 24.89 0.12
C GLN A 271 13.67 23.75 -0.89
N ILE A 272 14.32 22.61 -0.67
CA ILE A 272 14.17 21.41 -1.52
C ILE A 272 12.69 20.99 -1.61
N ILE A 273 11.96 21.03 -0.49
CA ILE A 273 10.53 20.73 -0.48
C ILE A 273 9.76 21.70 -1.36
N ARG A 274 9.97 23.02 -1.20
CA ARG A 274 9.29 24.07 -1.98
C ARG A 274 9.58 23.91 -3.47
N ASP A 275 10.83 23.73 -3.85
CA ASP A 275 11.25 23.56 -5.24
C ASP A 275 10.64 22.30 -5.86
N THR A 276 10.59 21.21 -5.12
CA THR A 276 9.95 19.96 -5.57
C THR A 276 8.44 20.13 -5.80
N PHE A 277 7.75 20.90 -4.95
CA PHE A 277 6.33 21.19 -5.14
C PHE A 277 6.12 22.13 -6.33
N ALA A 278 6.93 23.17 -6.48
CA ALA A 278 6.88 24.11 -7.60
C ALA A 278 7.14 23.43 -8.95
N ALA A 279 8.14 22.53 -9.02
CA ALA A 279 8.44 21.75 -10.21
C ALA A 279 7.30 20.83 -10.66
N LYS A 280 6.40 20.46 -9.74
CA LYS A 280 5.21 19.63 -10.02
C LYS A 280 3.93 20.44 -10.19
N ASP A 281 4.03 21.77 -10.26
CA ASP A 281 2.88 22.70 -10.29
C ASP A 281 1.87 22.41 -9.15
N LYS A 282 2.41 22.21 -7.93
CA LYS A 282 1.61 21.93 -6.74
C LYS A 282 1.84 22.98 -5.67
N GLU A 283 0.75 23.38 -5.02
CA GLU A 283 0.81 24.26 -3.87
C GLU A 283 1.23 23.47 -2.61
N LEU A 284 2.24 23.98 -1.89
CA LEU A 284 2.60 23.50 -0.58
C LEU A 284 1.72 24.21 0.47
N ARG A 285 0.77 23.46 1.04
CA ARG A 285 -0.21 24.00 2.01
C ARG A 285 0.22 23.81 3.45
N GLU A 286 1.20 22.96 3.69
CA GLU A 286 1.70 22.63 5.02
C GLU A 286 2.66 23.69 5.52
N ASN A 287 2.48 24.11 6.80
CA ASN A 287 3.49 24.89 7.47
C ASN A 287 4.61 23.97 7.98
N LEU A 288 5.79 24.06 7.38
CA LEU A 288 6.93 23.18 7.66
C LEU A 288 7.53 23.39 9.05
N ASP A 289 7.30 24.54 9.68
CA ASP A 289 7.81 24.87 11.03
C ASP A 289 6.98 24.26 12.16
N HIS A 290 5.75 23.80 11.84
CA HIS A 290 4.90 23.15 12.82
C HIS A 290 5.06 21.63 12.79
N PRO A 291 5.12 20.94 13.95
CA PRO A 291 5.19 19.48 13.99
C PRO A 291 4.05 18.80 13.23
N TYR A 292 4.34 17.65 12.69
CA TYR A 292 3.32 16.73 12.18
C TYR A 292 2.73 15.94 13.35
N TYR A 293 1.45 16.12 13.62
CA TYR A 293 0.75 15.38 14.66
C TYR A 293 -0.05 14.21 14.07
N CYS A 294 0.08 13.04 14.68
CA CYS A 294 -0.88 11.96 14.45
C CYS A 294 -2.28 12.38 14.89
N ARG A 295 -3.32 11.83 14.27
CA ARG A 295 -4.71 12.26 14.51
C ARG A 295 -5.61 11.06 14.86
N GLY A 296 -6.78 11.37 15.45
CA GLY A 296 -7.84 10.40 15.73
C GLY A 296 -7.39 9.25 16.62
N SER A 297 -7.93 8.06 16.35
CA SER A 297 -7.64 6.83 17.10
C SER A 297 -6.17 6.42 17.08
N HIS A 298 -5.43 6.77 16.03
CA HIS A 298 -3.99 6.50 15.97
C HIS A 298 -3.21 7.29 17.02
N ARG A 299 -3.49 8.60 17.16
CA ARG A 299 -2.86 9.42 18.20
C ARG A 299 -3.16 8.87 19.59
N GLN A 300 -4.42 8.53 19.84
CA GLN A 300 -4.84 7.98 21.14
C GLN A 300 -4.07 6.69 21.45
N HIS A 301 -3.98 5.79 20.50
CA HIS A 301 -3.23 4.54 20.64
C HIS A 301 -1.75 4.78 20.96
N LEU A 302 -1.09 5.73 20.26
CA LEU A 302 0.32 6.05 20.53
C LEU A 302 0.52 6.63 21.93
N ILE A 303 -0.38 7.50 22.41
CA ILE A 303 -0.34 8.03 23.77
C ILE A 303 -0.47 6.90 24.80
N GLU A 304 -1.41 5.98 24.61
CA GLU A 304 -1.64 4.84 25.50
C GLU A 304 -0.43 3.89 25.56
N GLN A 305 0.32 3.80 24.47
CA GLN A 305 1.55 2.98 24.39
C GLN A 305 2.82 3.75 24.82
N GLY A 306 2.71 5.03 25.18
CA GLY A 306 3.87 5.87 25.50
C GLY A 306 4.80 6.13 24.31
N LEU A 307 4.26 6.06 23.08
CA LEU A 307 5.01 6.25 21.85
C LEU A 307 4.90 7.69 21.33
N PRO A 308 5.89 8.17 20.57
CA PRO A 308 5.84 9.49 19.96
C PRO A 308 4.64 9.63 19.01
N TYR A 309 3.90 10.72 19.14
CA TYR A 309 2.76 11.09 18.28
C TYR A 309 2.95 12.40 17.54
N ALA A 310 4.07 13.10 17.80
CA ALA A 310 4.52 14.29 17.10
C ALA A 310 5.85 14.06 16.43
N PHE A 311 6.00 14.50 15.19
CA PHE A 311 7.19 14.29 14.36
C PHE A 311 7.62 15.61 13.73
N ASP A 312 8.90 15.79 13.46
CA ASP A 312 9.38 16.95 12.71
C ASP A 312 8.78 16.91 11.28
N ARG A 313 8.05 17.98 10.92
CA ARG A 313 7.32 18.01 9.64
C ARG A 313 8.26 18.15 8.46
N THR A 314 9.34 18.91 8.59
CA THR A 314 10.33 19.04 7.52
C THR A 314 10.94 17.68 7.20
N ALA A 315 11.37 16.92 8.21
CA ALA A 315 11.90 15.57 8.02
C ALA A 315 10.86 14.59 7.44
N VAL A 316 9.61 14.61 7.95
CA VAL A 316 8.52 13.80 7.39
C VAL A 316 8.26 14.13 5.93
N MET A 317 8.28 15.40 5.55
CA MET A 317 8.05 15.82 4.16
C MET A 317 9.22 15.42 3.26
N MET A 318 10.47 15.58 3.69
CA MET A 318 11.65 15.14 2.94
C MET A 318 11.60 13.65 2.64
N VAL A 319 11.45 12.82 3.67
CA VAL A 319 11.33 11.36 3.47
C VAL A 319 10.12 10.99 2.62
N SER A 320 9.02 11.73 2.73
CA SER A 320 7.83 11.52 1.88
C SER A 320 8.10 11.80 0.40
N LEU A 321 8.85 12.85 0.10
CA LEU A 321 9.23 13.21 -1.28
C LEU A 321 10.17 12.17 -1.88
N GLU A 322 11.15 11.73 -1.13
CA GLU A 322 12.13 10.71 -1.54
C GLU A 322 11.51 9.32 -1.71
N SER A 323 10.47 9.00 -0.95
CA SER A 323 9.83 7.67 -0.94
C SER A 323 8.43 7.63 -1.56
N HIS A 324 7.97 8.72 -2.14
CA HIS A 324 6.65 8.95 -2.80
C HIS A 324 5.43 8.56 -1.95
N PHE A 325 5.55 8.57 -0.64
CA PHE A 325 4.43 8.42 0.26
C PHE A 325 3.73 9.76 0.51
N ARG A 326 2.48 9.68 0.90
CA ARG A 326 1.86 10.78 1.63
C ARG A 326 2.39 10.75 3.07
N SER A 327 2.67 11.93 3.65
CA SER A 327 3.22 12.05 5.01
C SER A 327 2.46 11.21 6.05
N GLY A 328 1.12 11.17 5.97
CA GLY A 328 0.32 10.33 6.87
C GLY A 328 0.58 8.83 6.71
N VAL A 329 0.79 8.35 5.49
CA VAL A 329 1.10 6.93 5.23
C VAL A 329 2.50 6.57 5.73
N LEU A 330 3.47 7.48 5.56
CA LEU A 330 4.83 7.31 6.07
C LEU A 330 4.82 7.20 7.59
N VAL A 331 4.22 8.19 8.27
CA VAL A 331 4.17 8.22 9.73
C VAL A 331 3.46 6.98 10.28
N GLN A 332 2.25 6.68 9.81
CA GLN A 332 1.46 5.55 10.31
C GLN A 332 2.09 4.18 10.15
N ASN A 333 2.81 3.95 9.06
CA ASN A 333 3.27 2.61 8.73
C ASN A 333 4.74 2.37 9.05
N TYR A 334 5.53 3.44 9.19
CA TYR A 334 6.98 3.32 9.29
C TYR A 334 7.60 4.08 10.47
N LEU A 335 7.12 5.28 10.83
CA LEU A 335 7.75 6.09 11.89
C LEU A 335 7.08 5.90 13.25
N ALA A 336 5.76 5.85 13.30
CA ALA A 336 5.00 5.71 14.54
C ALA A 336 4.76 4.23 14.85
N LYS A 337 5.79 3.54 15.32
CA LYS A 337 5.75 2.11 15.69
C LYS A 337 6.52 1.89 16.98
#